data_303081d47bbf4388cfd8a80abcf66593
#
_entry.id   303081d47bbf4388cfd8a80abcf66593
#
_cell.length_a   1.000
_cell.length_b   1.000
_cell.length_c   1.000
_cell.angle_alpha   90.00
_cell.angle_beta   90.00
_cell.angle_gamma   90.00
#
_symmetry.space_group_name_H-M   'P 1'
#
loop_
_entity.id
_entity.type
_entity.pdbx_description
1 polymer ?
#
loop_
_entity_poly.entity_id
_entity_poly.type
_entity_poly.pdbx_seq_one_letter_code
_entity_poly.pdbx_strand_id
1 'polypeptide(L)'
;TSESGYEYKDIEIVEEEARVVRRIFHEVVEGKAYTEIARGLNMDRIPAPVTDAVRVRKKKSKKGQLNSDLLDGWTGGNITRIVRAERYMGAVLIQKKFTSDYLTHEVRDNKGEVPQYFVRNHHPAIVDEDLFEKAQEVVKVNSDLYNRTRSGKKPRAFSQRLICGECGRFFHVTNGNGNYPIWR
;
A
#
# COMPACT_ATOMS: atom_id res chain seq x y z
N THR A 1 36.53 -1.97 -8.94
CA THR A 1 36.58 -3.44 -9.11
C THR A 1 37.09 -4.02 -7.82
N SER A 2 36.29 -4.80 -7.09
CA SER A 2 36.75 -5.55 -5.93
C SER A 2 37.52 -6.75 -6.41
N GLU A 3 38.48 -7.24 -5.62
CA GLU A 3 39.29 -8.45 -5.90
C GLU A 3 38.45 -9.71 -6.18
N SER A 4 37.14 -9.68 -5.93
CA SER A 4 36.19 -10.79 -6.13
C SER A 4 35.55 -10.85 -7.52
N GLY A 5 35.86 -9.93 -8.44
CA GLY A 5 35.33 -9.92 -9.81
C GLY A 5 33.84 -9.62 -9.95
N TYR A 6 33.16 -9.19 -8.89
CA TYR A 6 31.77 -8.74 -8.96
C TYR A 6 31.71 -7.28 -9.40
N GLU A 7 30.98 -7.00 -10.46
CA GLU A 7 30.62 -5.64 -10.85
C GLU A 7 29.49 -5.15 -9.94
N TYR A 8 29.77 -4.16 -9.11
CA TYR A 8 28.73 -3.43 -8.38
C TYR A 8 28.07 -2.46 -9.37
N LYS A 9 26.78 -2.65 -9.59
CA LYS A 9 26.00 -1.68 -10.36
C LYS A 9 25.56 -0.58 -9.40
N ASP A 10 26.00 0.64 -9.66
CA ASP A 10 25.53 1.82 -8.96
C ASP A 10 24.05 2.04 -9.27
N ILE A 11 23.29 2.47 -8.26
CA ILE A 11 21.87 2.80 -8.40
C ILE A 11 21.80 4.29 -8.78
N GLU A 12 21.31 4.56 -9.98
CA GLU A 12 21.06 5.90 -10.46
C GLU A 12 19.58 6.27 -10.36
N ILE A 13 19.31 7.53 -10.03
CA ILE A 13 17.96 8.07 -9.99
C ILE A 13 17.59 8.59 -11.39
N VAL A 14 16.50 8.05 -11.94
CA VAL A 14 15.85 8.62 -13.13
C VAL A 14 14.97 9.78 -12.70
N GLU A 15 15.42 11.01 -12.93
CA GLU A 15 14.79 12.22 -12.37
C GLU A 15 13.33 12.40 -12.83
N GLU A 16 12.97 11.97 -14.01
CA GLU A 16 11.59 12.04 -14.52
C GLU A 16 10.65 11.17 -13.68
N GLU A 17 11.08 9.93 -13.38
CA GLU A 17 10.32 9.03 -12.51
C GLU A 17 10.34 9.48 -11.05
N ALA A 18 11.46 10.04 -10.59
CA ALA A 18 11.62 10.55 -9.23
C ALA A 18 10.65 11.72 -8.94
N ARG A 19 10.41 12.59 -9.91
CA ARG A 19 9.41 13.68 -9.78
C ARG A 19 8.01 13.14 -9.55
N VAL A 20 7.63 12.07 -10.24
CA VAL A 20 6.34 11.42 -10.06
C VAL A 20 6.22 10.83 -8.66
N VAL A 21 7.29 10.17 -8.17
CA VAL A 21 7.32 9.61 -6.82
C VAL A 21 7.19 10.72 -5.77
N ARG A 22 7.97 11.81 -5.86
CA ARG A 22 7.87 12.95 -4.95
C ARG A 22 6.45 13.55 -4.94
N ARG A 23 5.85 13.75 -6.11
CA ARG A 23 4.46 14.21 -6.23
C ARG A 23 3.49 13.29 -5.48
N ILE A 24 3.62 11.97 -5.64
CA ILE A 24 2.77 10.99 -4.94
C ILE A 24 2.88 11.18 -3.42
N PHE A 25 4.10 11.29 -2.88
CA PHE A 25 4.31 11.47 -1.44
C PHE A 25 3.70 12.78 -0.94
N HIS A 26 3.88 13.89 -1.65
CA HIS A 26 3.26 15.18 -1.28
C HIS A 26 1.74 15.10 -1.28
N GLU A 27 1.13 14.57 -2.33
CA GLU A 27 -0.32 14.45 -2.42
C GLU A 27 -0.91 13.52 -1.35
N VAL A 28 -0.16 12.48 -0.93
CA VAL A 28 -0.57 11.61 0.19
C VAL A 28 -0.53 12.36 1.52
N VAL A 29 0.51 13.17 1.78
CA VAL A 29 0.63 13.98 3.00
C VAL A 29 -0.42 15.09 3.03
N GLU A 30 -0.82 15.64 1.88
CA GLU A 30 -1.96 16.55 1.74
C GLU A 30 -3.32 15.89 2.06
N GLY A 31 -3.36 14.56 2.22
CA GLY A 31 -4.57 13.81 2.58
C GLY A 31 -5.45 13.39 1.40
N LYS A 32 -4.97 13.51 0.15
CA LYS A 32 -5.71 13.02 -1.02
C LYS A 32 -5.90 11.51 -0.98
N ALA A 33 -7.04 11.03 -1.45
CA ALA A 33 -7.29 9.60 -1.56
C ALA A 33 -6.40 8.96 -2.62
N TYR A 34 -5.88 7.75 -2.36
CA TYR A 34 -4.99 7.04 -3.30
C TYR A 34 -5.60 6.83 -4.69
N THR A 35 -6.93 6.66 -4.76
CA THR A 35 -7.66 6.56 -6.03
C THR A 35 -7.73 7.89 -6.78
N GLU A 36 -7.76 9.00 -6.06
CA GLU A 36 -7.76 10.35 -6.62
C GLU A 36 -6.39 10.69 -7.19
N ILE A 37 -5.32 10.41 -6.44
CA ILE A 37 -3.93 10.55 -6.92
C ILE A 37 -3.72 9.74 -8.20
N ALA A 38 -4.12 8.46 -8.20
CA ALA A 38 -4.02 7.60 -9.36
C ALA A 38 -4.79 8.15 -10.56
N ARG A 39 -5.99 8.71 -10.34
CA ARG A 39 -6.77 9.36 -11.40
C ARG A 39 -6.07 10.58 -11.97
N GLY A 40 -5.48 11.43 -11.12
CA GLY A 40 -4.71 12.60 -11.54
C GLY A 40 -3.53 12.21 -12.44
N LEU A 41 -2.73 11.22 -12.04
CA LEU A 41 -1.61 10.72 -12.83
C LEU A 41 -2.06 10.13 -14.18
N ASN A 42 -3.22 9.45 -14.23
CA ASN A 42 -3.79 8.94 -15.48
C ASN A 42 -4.28 10.08 -16.40
N MET A 43 -4.87 11.13 -15.83
CA MET A 43 -5.30 12.30 -16.59
C MET A 43 -4.11 13.05 -17.19
N ASP A 44 -3.00 13.11 -16.46
CA ASP A 44 -1.74 13.70 -16.91
C ASP A 44 -0.98 12.77 -17.89
N ARG A 45 -1.54 11.60 -18.23
CA ARG A 45 -0.98 10.59 -19.13
C ARG A 45 0.41 10.11 -18.71
N ILE A 46 0.71 10.12 -17.43
CA ILE A 46 1.96 9.60 -16.90
C ILE A 46 1.91 8.06 -16.95
N PRO A 47 2.89 7.39 -17.57
CA PRO A 47 2.89 5.93 -17.66
C PRO A 47 2.99 5.29 -16.26
N ALA A 48 2.15 4.29 -16.01
CA ALA A 48 2.19 3.55 -14.74
C ALA A 48 3.31 2.49 -14.76
N PRO A 49 3.94 2.20 -13.61
CA PRO A 49 4.96 1.17 -13.53
C PRO A 49 4.36 -0.20 -13.88
N VAL A 50 4.92 -0.88 -14.87
CA VAL A 50 4.49 -2.21 -15.29
C VAL A 50 4.94 -3.22 -14.25
N THR A 51 3.99 -3.83 -13.53
CA THR A 51 4.27 -4.86 -12.54
C THR A 51 4.04 -6.25 -13.10
N ASP A 52 4.73 -7.26 -12.54
CA ASP A 52 4.51 -8.65 -12.92
C ASP A 52 3.05 -9.11 -12.71
N ALA A 53 2.36 -8.53 -11.72
CA ALA A 53 0.94 -8.77 -11.50
C ALA A 53 0.07 -8.32 -12.70
N VAL A 54 0.42 -7.20 -13.34
CA VAL A 54 -0.25 -6.71 -14.56
C VAL A 54 0.04 -7.65 -15.73
N ARG A 55 1.30 -8.08 -15.88
CA ARG A 55 1.70 -9.05 -16.92
C ARG A 55 0.95 -10.38 -16.77
N VAL A 56 0.79 -10.89 -15.54
CA VAL A 56 0.07 -12.15 -15.27
C VAL A 56 -1.43 -11.98 -15.52
N ARG A 57 -2.03 -10.85 -15.17
CA ARG A 57 -3.46 -10.59 -15.45
C ARG A 57 -3.73 -10.49 -16.94
N LYS A 58 -2.86 -9.83 -17.73
CA LYS A 58 -2.96 -9.82 -19.20
C LYS A 58 -2.94 -11.22 -19.80
N LYS A 59 -2.12 -12.14 -19.24
CA LYS A 59 -2.07 -13.54 -19.69
C LYS A 59 -3.34 -14.34 -19.33
N LYS A 60 -3.99 -14.09 -18.20
CA LYS A 60 -5.21 -14.80 -17.75
C LYS A 60 -6.49 -14.25 -18.36
N SER A 61 -6.52 -13.01 -18.84
CA SER A 61 -7.69 -12.37 -19.45
C SER A 61 -7.89 -12.76 -20.92
N LYS A 62 -7.82 -14.06 -21.26
CA LYS A 62 -8.20 -14.56 -22.58
C LYS A 62 -9.72 -14.64 -22.82
N LYS A 63 -10.56 -14.34 -21.82
CA LYS A 63 -12.01 -14.13 -21.98
C LYS A 63 -12.27 -12.62 -21.97
N GLY A 64 -12.53 -12.08 -23.16
CA GLY A 64 -12.74 -10.68 -23.45
C GLY A 64 -13.66 -9.97 -22.48
N GLN A 65 -13.39 -8.68 -22.33
CA GLN A 65 -14.05 -7.63 -21.58
C GLN A 65 -13.42 -7.21 -20.23
N LEU A 66 -12.11 -7.07 -20.20
CA LEU A 66 -11.53 -6.05 -19.32
C LEU A 66 -10.91 -5.00 -20.22
N ASN A 67 -11.39 -3.75 -20.15
CA ASN A 67 -10.81 -2.63 -20.90
C ASN A 67 -9.30 -2.62 -20.64
N SER A 68 -8.51 -2.91 -21.67
CA SER A 68 -7.04 -2.95 -21.61
C SER A 68 -6.46 -1.65 -21.06
N ASP A 69 -7.12 -0.52 -21.31
CA ASP A 69 -6.72 0.81 -20.91
C ASP A 69 -6.78 1.04 -19.39
N LEU A 70 -7.67 0.31 -18.67
CA LEU A 70 -7.74 0.35 -17.21
C LEU A 70 -6.68 -0.52 -16.51
N LEU A 71 -6.06 -1.45 -17.24
CA LEU A 71 -5.01 -2.33 -16.71
C LEU A 71 -3.62 -1.71 -16.83
N ASP A 72 -3.43 -0.75 -17.70
CA ASP A 72 -2.13 -0.11 -17.97
C ASP A 72 -1.96 1.22 -17.22
N GLY A 73 -3.00 1.70 -16.52
CA GLY A 73 -2.99 2.95 -15.77
C GLY A 73 -2.59 2.81 -14.29
N TRP A 74 -2.41 3.96 -13.66
CA TRP A 74 -2.22 4.07 -12.23
C TRP A 74 -3.46 3.60 -11.47
N THR A 75 -3.25 2.90 -10.39
CA THR A 75 -4.29 2.43 -9.46
C THR A 75 -3.95 2.84 -8.04
N GLY A 76 -4.94 2.92 -7.16
CA GLY A 76 -4.69 3.18 -5.73
C GLY A 76 -3.75 2.14 -5.10
N GLY A 77 -3.74 0.89 -5.61
CA GLY A 77 -2.81 -0.15 -5.19
C GLY A 77 -1.35 0.16 -5.55
N ASN A 78 -1.11 0.79 -6.71
CA ASN A 78 0.24 1.23 -7.10
C ASN A 78 0.74 2.32 -6.14
N ILE A 79 -0.12 3.31 -5.84
CA ILE A 79 0.19 4.39 -4.90
C ILE A 79 0.52 3.82 -3.51
N THR A 80 -0.33 2.96 -2.97
CA THR A 80 -0.11 2.33 -1.65
C THR A 80 1.23 1.59 -1.60
N ARG A 81 1.60 0.88 -2.67
CA ARG A 81 2.85 0.12 -2.73
C ARG A 81 4.07 1.04 -2.79
N ILE A 82 3.99 2.14 -3.53
CA ILE A 82 5.07 3.13 -3.62
C ILE A 82 5.28 3.79 -2.25
N VAL A 83 4.22 4.29 -1.64
CA VAL A 83 4.30 5.02 -0.37
C VAL A 83 4.83 4.13 0.77
N ARG A 84 4.56 2.82 0.75
CA ARG A 84 5.05 1.87 1.77
C ARG A 84 6.48 1.40 1.55
N ALA A 85 7.09 1.69 0.42
CA ALA A 85 8.40 1.14 0.09
C ALA A 85 9.51 2.03 0.63
N GLU A 86 10.26 1.53 1.62
CA GLU A 86 11.39 2.21 2.27
C GLU A 86 12.52 2.59 1.32
N ARG A 87 12.59 1.93 0.15
CA ARG A 87 13.61 2.22 -0.87
C ARG A 87 13.59 3.67 -1.36
N TYR A 88 12.45 4.33 -1.32
CA TYR A 88 12.36 5.72 -1.80
C TYR A 88 13.01 6.73 -0.85
N MET A 89 13.21 6.38 0.42
CA MET A 89 14.01 7.16 1.37
C MET A 89 15.49 6.74 1.43
N GLY A 90 15.95 5.93 0.46
CA GLY A 90 17.34 5.47 0.41
C GLY A 90 17.67 4.33 1.37
N ALA A 91 16.67 3.69 1.97
CA ALA A 91 16.85 2.59 2.91
C ALA A 91 16.46 1.23 2.31
N VAL A 92 17.02 0.16 2.87
CA VAL A 92 16.69 -1.21 2.49
C VAL A 92 16.45 -2.05 3.74
N LEU A 93 15.34 -2.78 3.74
CA LEU A 93 15.06 -3.83 4.73
C LEU A 93 15.46 -5.18 4.14
N ILE A 94 16.49 -5.79 4.72
CA ILE A 94 17.03 -7.08 4.32
C ILE A 94 16.30 -8.20 5.09
N GLN A 95 16.25 -9.40 4.51
CA GLN A 95 15.61 -10.59 5.07
C GLN A 95 14.08 -10.44 5.30
N LYS A 96 13.39 -9.74 4.39
CA LYS A 96 11.92 -9.70 4.37
C LYS A 96 11.29 -11.08 4.18
N LYS A 97 12.03 -12.00 3.56
CA LYS A 97 11.61 -13.38 3.30
C LYS A 97 12.73 -14.32 3.66
N PHE A 98 12.39 -15.53 4.04
CA PHE A 98 13.37 -16.60 4.31
C PHE A 98 12.83 -17.94 3.79
N THR A 99 13.73 -18.86 3.52
CA THR A 99 13.39 -20.24 3.15
C THR A 99 13.12 -21.02 4.44
N SER A 100 11.87 -21.45 4.65
CA SER A 100 11.44 -22.15 5.86
C SER A 100 11.88 -23.62 5.88
N ASP A 101 12.00 -24.21 4.70
CA ASP A 101 12.40 -25.61 4.55
C ASP A 101 13.38 -25.74 3.39
N TYR A 102 14.55 -26.31 3.69
CA TYR A 102 15.63 -26.51 2.72
C TYR A 102 15.27 -27.55 1.63
N LEU A 103 14.45 -28.53 1.97
CA LEU A 103 14.08 -29.61 1.03
C LEU A 103 13.01 -29.16 0.03
N THR A 104 12.03 -28.42 0.50
CA THR A 104 10.89 -27.95 -0.32
C THR A 104 11.14 -26.58 -0.93
N HIS A 105 12.20 -25.85 -0.50
CA HIS A 105 12.49 -24.47 -0.88
C HIS A 105 11.30 -23.51 -0.66
N GLU A 106 10.44 -23.82 0.33
CA GLU A 106 9.30 -22.96 0.65
C GLU A 106 9.76 -21.62 1.20
N VAL A 107 9.43 -20.54 0.48
CA VAL A 107 9.76 -19.17 0.87
C VAL A 107 8.58 -18.56 1.61
N ARG A 108 8.81 -18.10 2.84
CA ARG A 108 7.82 -17.42 3.69
C ARG A 108 8.21 -15.97 3.97
N ASP A 109 7.20 -15.13 4.22
CA ASP A 109 7.44 -13.78 4.69
C ASP A 109 7.96 -13.83 6.13
N ASN A 110 9.06 -13.13 6.40
CA ASN A 110 9.65 -13.04 7.73
C ASN A 110 8.82 -12.10 8.60
N LYS A 111 8.19 -12.65 9.65
CA LYS A 111 7.39 -11.93 10.64
C LYS A 111 8.12 -11.77 11.98
N GLY A 112 9.44 -11.95 11.97
CA GLY A 112 10.27 -11.90 13.17
C GLY A 112 10.91 -13.26 13.52
N GLU A 113 10.74 -14.30 12.68
CA GLU A 113 11.34 -15.62 12.89
C GLU A 113 12.86 -15.58 12.68
N VAL A 114 13.31 -14.74 11.75
CA VAL A 114 14.73 -14.52 11.42
C VAL A 114 15.05 -13.04 11.59
N PRO A 115 16.26 -12.67 12.10
CA PRO A 115 16.66 -11.28 12.23
C PRO A 115 16.53 -10.51 10.92
N GLN A 116 15.93 -9.33 10.97
CA GLN A 116 15.84 -8.40 9.85
C GLN A 116 16.82 -7.25 10.06
N TYR A 117 17.43 -6.79 9.00
CA TYR A 117 18.40 -5.70 9.04
C TYR A 117 17.88 -4.52 8.24
N PHE A 118 17.74 -3.37 8.91
CA PHE A 118 17.36 -2.12 8.27
C PHE A 118 18.62 -1.29 8.03
N VAL A 119 18.97 -1.12 6.75
CA VAL A 119 20.17 -0.37 6.34
C VAL A 119 19.71 0.99 5.81
N ARG A 120 20.11 2.07 6.51
CA ARG A 120 19.88 3.46 6.07
C ARG A 120 20.99 3.89 5.12
N ASN A 121 20.72 4.88 4.28
CA ASN A 121 21.68 5.46 3.33
C ASN A 121 22.38 4.41 2.43
N HIS A 122 21.63 3.38 2.04
CA HIS A 122 22.12 2.34 1.15
C HIS A 122 22.27 2.85 -0.30
N HIS A 123 21.42 3.78 -0.72
CA HIS A 123 21.42 4.38 -2.06
C HIS A 123 20.86 5.80 -1.98
N PRO A 124 21.02 6.62 -3.04
CA PRO A 124 20.48 7.97 -3.06
C PRO A 124 18.97 7.98 -2.82
N ALA A 125 18.51 8.83 -1.90
CA ALA A 125 17.11 8.98 -1.56
C ALA A 125 16.38 9.83 -2.63
N ILE A 126 15.17 9.43 -2.99
CA ILE A 126 14.25 10.21 -3.83
C ILE A 126 13.39 11.14 -2.98
N VAL A 127 13.07 10.70 -1.77
CA VAL A 127 12.19 11.37 -0.82
C VAL A 127 12.92 11.52 0.51
N ASP A 128 12.82 12.69 1.13
CA ASP A 128 13.40 12.94 2.44
C ASP A 128 12.74 12.09 3.53
N GLU A 129 13.50 11.76 4.59
CA GLU A 129 13.03 10.93 5.70
C GLU A 129 11.78 11.53 6.35
N ASP A 130 11.76 12.86 6.59
CA ASP A 130 10.62 13.57 7.17
C ASP A 130 9.33 13.43 6.35
N LEU A 131 9.43 13.55 5.02
CA LEU A 131 8.29 13.40 4.13
C LEU A 131 7.81 11.95 4.09
N PHE A 132 8.75 11.00 4.13
CA PHE A 132 8.44 9.58 4.20
C PHE A 132 7.70 9.23 5.49
N GLU A 133 8.18 9.68 6.65
CA GLU A 133 7.55 9.42 7.95
C GLU A 133 6.13 9.99 8.03
N LYS A 134 5.93 11.26 7.61
CA LYS A 134 4.58 11.85 7.51
C LYS A 134 3.65 11.03 6.63
N ALA A 135 4.14 10.54 5.50
CA ALA A 135 3.35 9.68 4.63
C ALA A 135 3.02 8.33 5.30
N GLN A 136 3.93 7.73 6.11
CA GLN A 136 3.64 6.51 6.87
C GLN A 136 2.57 6.73 7.95
N GLU A 137 2.53 7.88 8.59
CA GLU A 137 1.45 8.24 9.53
C GLU A 137 0.09 8.23 8.84
N VAL A 138 0.00 8.86 7.66
CA VAL A 138 -1.25 8.85 6.85
C VAL A 138 -1.62 7.42 6.43
N VAL A 139 -0.65 6.60 6.02
CA VAL A 139 -0.87 5.18 5.68
C VAL A 139 -1.43 4.41 6.87
N LYS A 140 -0.90 4.64 8.07
CA LYS A 140 -1.35 3.98 9.30
C LYS A 140 -2.79 4.37 9.63
N VAL A 141 -3.10 5.67 9.63
CA VAL A 141 -4.46 6.18 9.88
C VAL A 141 -5.45 5.58 8.87
N ASN A 142 -5.12 5.59 7.59
CA ASN A 142 -5.97 5.02 6.54
C ASN A 142 -6.16 3.50 6.71
N SER A 143 -5.12 2.78 7.11
CA SER A 143 -5.20 1.33 7.38
C SER A 143 -6.13 1.04 8.55
N ASP A 144 -6.04 1.81 9.62
CA ASP A 144 -6.88 1.65 10.81
C ASP A 144 -8.36 1.95 10.50
N LEU A 145 -8.61 3.01 9.72
CA LEU A 145 -9.95 3.33 9.25
C LEU A 145 -10.51 2.20 8.37
N TYR A 146 -9.71 1.69 7.43
CA TYR A 146 -10.12 0.58 6.55
C TYR A 146 -10.40 -0.70 7.33
N ASN A 147 -9.57 -1.05 8.32
CA ASN A 147 -9.79 -2.23 9.15
C ASN A 147 -11.06 -2.12 10.01
N ARG A 148 -11.37 -0.94 10.51
CA ARG A 148 -12.64 -0.67 11.22
C ARG A 148 -13.85 -0.87 10.31
N THR A 149 -13.77 -0.47 9.03
CA THR A 149 -14.87 -0.61 8.06
C THR A 149 -15.00 -2.03 7.52
N ARG A 150 -13.89 -2.79 7.43
CA ARG A 150 -13.85 -4.16 6.91
C ARG A 150 -14.45 -5.20 7.87
N SER A 151 -14.62 -4.88 9.15
CA SER A 151 -15.27 -5.79 10.11
C SER A 151 -16.75 -6.10 9.79
N GLY A 152 -17.18 -5.88 8.56
CA GLY A 152 -18.45 -6.31 7.97
C GLY A 152 -19.66 -5.45 8.36
N LYS A 153 -19.50 -4.54 9.28
CA LYS A 153 -20.53 -3.60 9.68
C LYS A 153 -20.15 -2.22 9.17
N LYS A 154 -20.74 -1.79 8.04
CA LYS A 154 -20.62 -0.40 7.62
C LYS A 154 -20.98 0.47 8.82
N PRO A 155 -20.10 1.38 9.28
CA PRO A 155 -20.43 2.27 10.39
C PRO A 155 -21.64 3.10 9.93
N ARG A 156 -22.77 2.89 10.60
CA ARG A 156 -23.96 3.71 10.36
C ARG A 156 -23.78 5.00 11.14
N ALA A 157 -24.50 6.05 10.74
CA ALA A 157 -24.37 7.40 11.30
C ALA A 157 -24.36 7.45 12.84
N PHE A 158 -25.06 6.50 13.50
CA PHE A 158 -25.17 6.44 14.95
C PHE A 158 -24.37 5.29 15.61
N SER A 159 -23.52 4.56 14.84
CA SER A 159 -22.68 3.50 15.41
C SER A 159 -21.75 4.08 16.47
N GLN A 160 -21.75 3.51 17.67
CA GLN A 160 -20.97 3.95 18.83
C GLN A 160 -21.25 5.42 19.28
N ARG A 161 -22.39 6.00 18.90
CA ARG A 161 -22.82 7.34 19.32
C ARG A 161 -24.08 7.35 20.14
N LEU A 162 -24.85 6.27 20.13
CA LEU A 162 -26.03 6.10 20.96
C LEU A 162 -25.69 5.28 22.19
N ILE A 163 -25.92 5.85 23.35
CA ILE A 163 -25.71 5.23 24.66
C ILE A 163 -27.07 5.12 25.34
N CYS A 164 -27.34 3.96 25.95
CA CYS A 164 -28.54 3.78 26.77
C CYS A 164 -28.43 4.63 28.05
N GLY A 165 -29.44 5.47 28.28
CA GLY A 165 -29.49 6.32 29.48
C GLY A 165 -29.66 5.54 30.82
N GLU A 166 -30.09 4.29 30.77
CA GLU A 166 -30.29 3.46 31.95
C GLU A 166 -29.06 2.61 32.28
N CYS A 167 -28.48 1.91 31.28
CA CYS A 167 -27.38 0.96 31.53
C CYS A 167 -26.01 1.42 30.99
N GLY A 168 -25.90 2.57 30.32
CA GLY A 168 -24.66 3.12 29.79
C GLY A 168 -24.03 2.33 28.63
N ARG A 169 -24.68 1.31 28.11
CA ARG A 169 -24.17 0.51 26.98
C ARG A 169 -24.46 1.18 25.64
N PHE A 170 -23.56 0.93 24.68
CA PHE A 170 -23.81 1.37 23.31
C PHE A 170 -24.91 0.55 22.63
N PHE A 171 -25.79 1.22 21.92
CA PHE A 171 -26.74 0.56 21.05
C PHE A 171 -26.01 -0.10 19.87
N HIS A 172 -26.36 -1.33 19.57
CA HIS A 172 -25.89 -2.09 18.43
C HIS A 172 -27.00 -2.29 17.42
N VAL A 173 -26.64 -2.27 16.13
CA VAL A 173 -27.59 -2.57 15.06
C VAL A 173 -27.71 -4.07 14.90
N THR A 174 -28.93 -4.56 14.98
CA THR A 174 -29.29 -5.95 14.64
C THR A 174 -30.26 -5.93 13.44
N ASN A 175 -30.20 -6.98 12.61
CA ASN A 175 -31.19 -7.15 11.56
C ASN A 175 -32.47 -7.74 12.20
N GLY A 176 -33.56 -7.01 12.12
CA GLY A 176 -34.89 -7.52 12.51
C GLY A 176 -35.45 -8.48 11.43
N ASN A 177 -36.49 -9.23 11.77
CA ASN A 177 -37.24 -10.07 10.84
C ASN A 177 -37.85 -9.18 9.72
N GLY A 178 -37.22 -9.11 8.58
CA GLY A 178 -37.66 -8.29 7.45
C GLY A 178 -36.59 -7.37 6.87
N ASN A 179 -35.31 -7.61 7.14
CA ASN A 179 -34.17 -6.84 6.60
C ASN A 179 -34.07 -5.37 7.04
N TYR A 180 -34.87 -4.92 7.98
CA TYR A 180 -34.76 -3.56 8.53
C TYR A 180 -33.78 -3.54 9.72
N PRO A 181 -32.87 -2.54 9.75
CA PRO A 181 -31.93 -2.39 10.87
C PRO A 181 -32.67 -1.89 12.12
N ILE A 182 -32.52 -2.62 13.23
CA ILE A 182 -33.04 -2.24 14.53
C ILE A 182 -31.87 -1.93 15.45
N TRP A 183 -31.96 -0.84 16.22
CA TRP A 183 -31.00 -0.47 17.25
C TRP A 183 -31.43 -1.10 18.60
N ARG A 184 -30.54 -1.89 19.19
CA ARG A 184 -30.77 -2.52 20.52
C ARG A 184 -29.57 -2.32 21.40
#